data_d1b2577e44d5a7e4f987a2318b4860bf
#
_entry.id   d1b2577e44d5a7e4f987a2318b4860bf
#
_cell.length_a   1.000
_cell.length_b   1.000
_cell.length_c   1.000
_cell.angle_alpha   90.00
_cell.angle_beta   90.00
_cell.angle_gamma   90.00
#
_symmetry.space_group_name_H-M   'P 1'
#
loop_
_entity.id
_entity.type
_entity.pdbx_description
1 polymer ?
#
loop_
_entity_poly.entity_id
_entity_poly.type
_entity_poly.pdbx_seq_one_letter_code
_entity_poly.pdbx_strand_id
1 'polypeptide(L)'
;MGRQLAMQVEQQAKMVEDPIVTEYVNRIGQNVVLHSDAKVPFTIKVIDSDEVNAFALPGGFFFVHKGLILAADNEAELAGVMAHEIAHVAARHAMENQGKGTLINYGALAGIIFGGPIVSTVLQNGGGILAGLAGLKFSRGAEVEADNLGVQYLYASGYDPTAMSTMFEKLASRNKKKPGSIQKLFSSHPQSTDRRDYSLALVARFPEREEYVISTSEFQRVKGHLLKITNAKAGIVADFDEEDSGKPTLKKRQPDAVDGDSSNTDGSSS
;
A
#
# COMPACT_ATOMS: atom_id res chain seq x y z
N MET A 1 -15.76 -2.78 20.47
CA MET A 1 -14.94 -1.65 19.98
C MET A 1 -14.55 -1.84 18.50
N GLY A 2 -13.73 -2.81 18.10
CA GLY A 2 -13.30 -2.97 16.71
C GLY A 2 -14.46 -3.11 15.71
N ARG A 3 -15.49 -3.90 16.02
CA ARG A 3 -16.69 -4.02 15.17
C ARG A 3 -17.41 -2.68 14.95
N GLN A 4 -17.54 -1.87 15.97
CA GLN A 4 -18.19 -0.56 15.85
C GLN A 4 -17.38 0.39 14.97
N LEU A 5 -16.04 0.38 15.13
CA LEU A 5 -15.13 1.11 14.23
C LEU A 5 -15.26 0.63 12.79
N ALA A 6 -15.27 -0.67 12.57
CA ALA A 6 -15.42 -1.26 11.24
C ALA A 6 -16.74 -0.85 10.58
N MET A 7 -17.85 -0.90 11.30
CA MET A 7 -19.15 -0.43 10.79
C MET A 7 -19.13 1.05 10.39
N GLN A 8 -18.43 1.88 11.16
CA GLN A 8 -18.33 3.32 10.84
C GLN A 8 -17.41 3.56 9.62
N VAL A 9 -16.33 2.79 9.48
CA VAL A 9 -15.51 2.82 8.24
C VAL A 9 -16.38 2.46 7.04
N GLU A 10 -17.17 1.40 7.13
CA GLU A 10 -18.07 0.95 6.06
C GLU A 10 -19.17 1.96 5.71
N GLN A 11 -19.62 2.74 6.68
CA GLN A 11 -20.58 3.83 6.44
C GLN A 11 -19.97 5.06 5.76
N GLN A 12 -18.68 5.33 6.01
CA GLN A 12 -18.00 6.53 5.51
C GLN A 12 -17.22 6.29 4.21
N ALA A 13 -16.79 5.05 3.96
CA ALA A 13 -16.00 4.70 2.80
C ALA A 13 -16.83 3.92 1.78
N LYS A 14 -16.61 4.22 0.50
CA LYS A 14 -17.15 3.41 -0.58
C LYS A 14 -16.36 2.10 -0.66
N MET A 15 -17.05 0.97 -0.60
CA MET A 15 -16.45 -0.36 -0.71
C MET A 15 -16.40 -0.81 -2.17
N VAL A 16 -15.38 -1.60 -2.50
CA VAL A 16 -15.38 -2.41 -3.72
C VAL A 16 -16.17 -3.68 -3.40
N GLU A 17 -17.31 -3.86 -4.07
CA GLU A 17 -18.21 -5.01 -3.85
C GLU A 17 -18.02 -6.11 -4.91
N ASP A 18 -17.16 -5.87 -5.89
CA ASP A 18 -16.89 -6.84 -6.95
C ASP A 18 -16.28 -8.13 -6.39
N PRO A 19 -16.92 -9.30 -6.61
CA PRO A 19 -16.50 -10.56 -5.99
C PRO A 19 -15.13 -11.02 -6.50
N ILE A 20 -14.75 -10.73 -7.74
CA ILE A 20 -13.44 -11.14 -8.30
C ILE A 20 -12.32 -10.48 -7.50
N VAL A 21 -12.48 -9.18 -7.18
CA VAL A 21 -11.49 -8.42 -6.42
C VAL A 21 -11.51 -8.80 -4.95
N THR A 22 -12.70 -8.84 -4.34
CA THR A 22 -12.83 -9.08 -2.89
C THR A 22 -12.42 -10.49 -2.49
N GLU A 23 -12.80 -11.51 -3.25
CA GLU A 23 -12.40 -12.89 -3.00
C GLU A 23 -10.89 -13.08 -3.18
N TYR A 24 -10.31 -12.45 -4.21
CA TYR A 24 -8.88 -12.53 -4.45
C TYR A 24 -8.07 -11.92 -3.31
N VAL A 25 -8.38 -10.68 -2.91
CA VAL A 25 -7.68 -9.99 -1.80
C VAL A 25 -7.89 -10.73 -0.48
N ASN A 26 -9.11 -11.23 -0.24
CA ASN A 26 -9.40 -12.04 0.94
C ASN A 26 -8.57 -13.32 0.95
N ARG A 27 -8.41 -14.02 -0.17
CA ARG A 27 -7.60 -15.25 -0.26
C ARG A 27 -6.13 -15.00 0.07
N ILE A 28 -5.53 -13.92 -0.47
CA ILE A 28 -4.16 -13.54 -0.12
C ILE A 28 -4.05 -13.31 1.39
N GLY A 29 -4.92 -12.47 1.95
CA GLY A 29 -4.84 -12.14 3.37
C GLY A 29 -5.13 -13.33 4.28
N GLN A 30 -6.12 -14.18 3.96
CA GLN A 30 -6.40 -15.39 4.74
C GLN A 30 -5.26 -16.39 4.69
N ASN A 31 -4.54 -16.51 3.56
CA ASN A 31 -3.33 -17.33 3.48
C ASN A 31 -2.26 -16.84 4.47
N VAL A 32 -2.02 -15.52 4.53
CA VAL A 32 -1.09 -14.94 5.50
C VAL A 32 -1.57 -15.13 6.94
N VAL A 33 -2.87 -14.90 7.21
CA VAL A 33 -3.47 -15.10 8.56
C VAL A 33 -3.31 -16.53 9.03
N LEU A 34 -3.52 -17.51 8.14
CA LEU A 34 -3.40 -18.94 8.47
C LEU A 34 -1.98 -19.31 8.93
N HIS A 35 -0.97 -18.60 8.43
CA HIS A 35 0.44 -18.81 8.75
C HIS A 35 0.99 -17.79 9.76
N SER A 36 0.10 -17.06 10.45
CA SER A 36 0.43 -16.06 11.46
C SER A 36 0.11 -16.53 12.87
N ASP A 37 0.58 -15.76 13.86
CA ASP A 37 0.24 -15.97 15.27
C ASP A 37 -1.11 -15.35 15.70
N ALA A 38 -1.89 -14.89 14.74
CA ALA A 38 -3.18 -14.24 15.01
C ALA A 38 -4.15 -15.19 15.73
N LYS A 39 -4.77 -14.69 16.80
CA LYS A 39 -5.75 -15.45 17.63
C LYS A 39 -7.20 -15.01 17.38
N VAL A 40 -7.41 -14.17 16.39
CA VAL A 40 -8.73 -13.66 15.99
C VAL A 40 -8.98 -13.92 14.50
N PRO A 41 -10.23 -14.17 14.10
CA PRO A 41 -10.57 -14.26 12.68
C PRO A 41 -10.40 -12.89 12.02
N PHE A 42 -10.07 -12.88 10.73
CA PHE A 42 -9.98 -11.66 9.95
C PHE A 42 -11.17 -11.52 9.00
N THR A 43 -11.69 -10.29 8.95
CA THR A 43 -12.66 -9.85 7.95
C THR A 43 -11.96 -8.81 7.07
N ILE A 44 -11.68 -9.17 5.82
CA ILE A 44 -10.89 -8.34 4.90
C ILE A 44 -11.82 -7.71 3.88
N LYS A 45 -11.76 -6.39 3.75
CA LYS A 45 -12.59 -5.61 2.82
C LYS A 45 -11.72 -4.65 2.00
N VAL A 46 -12.20 -4.31 0.79
CA VAL A 46 -11.51 -3.40 -0.11
C VAL A 46 -12.25 -2.07 -0.17
N ILE A 47 -11.53 -0.98 0.09
CA ILE A 47 -12.04 0.40 -0.02
C ILE A 47 -11.77 0.94 -1.43
N ASP A 48 -12.79 1.50 -2.10
CA ASP A 48 -12.65 2.21 -3.38
C ASP A 48 -12.03 3.61 -3.16
N SER A 49 -10.76 3.61 -2.81
CA SER A 49 -9.96 4.83 -2.62
C SER A 49 -8.63 4.70 -3.36
N ASP A 50 -8.21 5.76 -4.03
CA ASP A 50 -6.92 5.85 -4.74
C ASP A 50 -5.72 6.03 -3.79
N GLU A 51 -5.97 6.18 -2.49
CA GLU A 51 -4.91 6.24 -1.50
C GLU A 51 -4.16 4.92 -1.41
N VAL A 52 -2.84 4.98 -1.37
CA VAL A 52 -2.00 3.80 -1.11
C VAL A 52 -1.97 3.58 0.39
N ASN A 53 -2.88 2.75 0.89
CA ASN A 53 -3.03 2.50 2.32
C ASN A 53 -3.65 1.13 2.60
N ALA A 54 -3.38 0.60 3.78
CA ALA A 54 -4.11 -0.49 4.41
C ALA A 54 -4.08 -0.27 5.91
N PHE A 55 -5.06 -0.80 6.64
CA PHE A 55 -5.07 -0.74 8.10
C PHE A 55 -5.94 -1.84 8.69
N ALA A 56 -5.54 -2.33 9.84
CA ALA A 56 -6.29 -3.30 10.59
C ALA A 56 -6.77 -2.73 11.92
N LEU A 57 -8.03 -3.03 12.27
CA LEU A 57 -8.65 -2.66 13.54
C LEU A 57 -8.62 -3.82 14.52
N PRO A 58 -8.70 -3.56 15.84
CA PRO A 58 -8.80 -4.60 16.83
C PRO A 58 -9.93 -5.60 16.54
N GLY A 59 -9.65 -6.89 16.66
CA GLY A 59 -10.59 -7.96 16.34
C GLY A 59 -10.53 -8.46 14.90
N GLY A 60 -9.51 -8.04 14.12
CA GLY A 60 -9.24 -8.58 12.79
C GLY A 60 -10.06 -7.96 11.65
N PHE A 61 -10.66 -6.78 11.85
CA PHE A 61 -11.30 -6.05 10.77
C PHE A 61 -10.23 -5.32 9.95
N PHE A 62 -9.99 -5.77 8.72
CA PHE A 62 -8.89 -5.33 7.90
C PHE A 62 -9.39 -4.68 6.61
N PHE A 63 -8.89 -3.50 6.31
CA PHE A 63 -9.26 -2.70 5.16
C PHE A 63 -8.05 -2.46 4.26
N VAL A 64 -8.19 -2.78 2.97
CA VAL A 64 -7.18 -2.59 1.93
C VAL A 64 -7.70 -1.57 0.94
N HIS A 65 -6.99 -0.49 0.72
CA HIS A 65 -7.37 0.49 -0.29
C HIS A 65 -7.04 0.01 -1.70
N LYS A 66 -7.90 0.31 -2.66
CA LYS A 66 -7.68 0.05 -4.09
C LYS A 66 -6.31 0.57 -4.56
N GLY A 67 -5.92 1.76 -4.10
CA GLY A 67 -4.64 2.37 -4.46
C GLY A 67 -3.43 1.51 -4.07
N LEU A 68 -3.49 0.76 -2.95
CA LEU A 68 -2.42 -0.17 -2.57
C LEU A 68 -2.33 -1.35 -3.55
N ILE A 69 -3.48 -1.94 -3.93
CA ILE A 69 -3.53 -3.05 -4.89
C ILE A 69 -2.94 -2.62 -6.24
N LEU A 70 -3.30 -1.42 -6.68
CA LEU A 70 -2.80 -0.86 -7.95
C LEU A 70 -1.32 -0.46 -7.88
N ALA A 71 -0.82 -0.07 -6.70
CA ALA A 71 0.56 0.30 -6.48
C ALA A 71 1.53 -0.91 -6.42
N ALA A 72 1.03 -2.08 -6.04
CA ALA A 72 1.83 -3.30 -6.00
C ALA A 72 2.14 -3.78 -7.42
N ASP A 73 3.40 -4.11 -7.70
CA ASP A 73 3.83 -4.63 -9.00
C ASP A 73 3.54 -6.12 -9.12
N ASN A 74 3.54 -6.81 -7.99
CA ASN A 74 3.30 -8.24 -7.90
C ASN A 74 2.49 -8.60 -6.64
N GLU A 75 2.05 -9.85 -6.58
CA GLU A 75 1.21 -10.37 -5.49
C GLU A 75 1.94 -10.37 -4.15
N ALA A 76 3.24 -10.72 -4.15
CA ALA A 76 4.04 -10.77 -2.92
C ALA A 76 4.21 -9.40 -2.27
N GLU A 77 4.29 -8.32 -3.05
CA GLU A 77 4.33 -6.95 -2.51
C GLU A 77 3.02 -6.58 -1.79
N LEU A 78 1.86 -6.94 -2.37
CA LEU A 78 0.57 -6.75 -1.71
C LEU A 78 0.47 -7.59 -0.44
N ALA A 79 0.85 -8.87 -0.53
CA ALA A 79 0.89 -9.78 0.61
C ALA A 79 1.84 -9.26 1.71
N GLY A 80 2.94 -8.60 1.34
CA GLY A 80 3.91 -8.02 2.26
C GLY A 80 3.31 -6.92 3.15
N VAL A 81 2.60 -5.96 2.54
CA VAL A 81 1.91 -4.93 3.33
C VAL A 81 0.81 -5.56 4.18
N MET A 82 0.06 -6.52 3.64
CA MET A 82 -0.98 -7.22 4.41
C MET A 82 -0.38 -8.00 5.59
N ALA A 83 0.78 -8.64 5.43
CA ALA A 83 1.48 -9.36 6.49
C ALA A 83 1.93 -8.43 7.63
N HIS A 84 2.42 -7.23 7.29
CA HIS A 84 2.76 -6.20 8.27
C HIS A 84 1.54 -5.78 9.12
N GLU A 85 0.39 -5.51 8.48
CA GLU A 85 -0.85 -5.16 9.18
C GLU A 85 -1.39 -6.31 10.04
N ILE A 86 -1.32 -7.54 9.53
CA ILE A 86 -1.71 -8.74 10.28
C ILE A 86 -0.80 -8.92 11.49
N ALA A 87 0.50 -8.64 11.37
CA ALA A 87 1.44 -8.69 12.48
C ALA A 87 1.09 -7.68 13.58
N HIS A 88 0.67 -6.47 13.25
CA HIS A 88 0.18 -5.51 14.25
C HIS A 88 -1.01 -6.04 15.08
N VAL A 89 -1.92 -6.78 14.44
CA VAL A 89 -3.06 -7.40 15.13
C VAL A 89 -2.61 -8.61 15.95
N ALA A 90 -1.75 -9.46 15.39
CA ALA A 90 -1.23 -10.67 16.06
C ALA A 90 -0.46 -10.31 17.34
N ALA A 91 0.43 -9.32 17.25
CA ALA A 91 1.20 -8.77 18.36
C ALA A 91 0.38 -7.86 19.31
N ARG A 92 -0.89 -7.56 18.96
CA ARG A 92 -1.78 -6.70 19.74
C ARG A 92 -1.26 -5.29 19.99
N HIS A 93 -0.47 -4.74 19.07
CA HIS A 93 0.15 -3.42 19.22
C HIS A 93 -0.87 -2.31 19.51
N ALA A 94 -2.08 -2.43 19.00
CA ALA A 94 -3.18 -1.54 19.30
C ALA A 94 -3.60 -1.56 20.79
N MET A 95 -3.33 -2.66 21.49
CA MET A 95 -3.74 -2.86 22.90
C MET A 95 -2.59 -2.62 23.88
N GLU A 96 -1.35 -2.93 23.51
CA GLU A 96 -0.18 -2.83 24.41
C GLU A 96 0.23 -1.39 24.69
N ASN A 97 -0.04 -0.48 23.77
CA ASN A 97 0.21 0.95 23.97
C ASN A 97 -0.72 1.61 25.01
N GLN A 98 -1.58 0.87 25.72
CA GLN A 98 -2.50 1.41 26.73
C GLN A 98 -1.80 1.98 27.98
N GLY A 99 -0.48 1.80 28.13
CA GLY A 99 0.24 2.24 29.33
C GLY A 99 0.89 3.62 29.29
N LYS A 100 1.16 4.22 28.13
CA LYS A 100 2.00 5.44 28.04
C LYS A 100 1.57 6.43 26.91
N GLY A 101 0.34 6.88 26.88
CA GLY A 101 -0.07 8.01 26.01
C GLY A 101 -0.91 7.63 24.78
N THR A 102 -0.92 6.39 24.36
CA THR A 102 -1.74 5.91 23.22
C THR A 102 -3.22 5.67 23.64
N LEU A 103 -3.49 5.56 24.93
CA LEU A 103 -4.85 5.71 25.49
C LEU A 103 -5.51 6.99 24.97
N ILE A 104 -4.74 8.03 24.69
CA ILE A 104 -5.26 9.28 24.15
C ILE A 104 -5.77 9.07 22.72
N ASN A 105 -5.10 8.28 21.88
CA ASN A 105 -5.52 8.06 20.50
C ASN A 105 -6.71 7.11 20.37
N TYR A 106 -6.74 6.00 21.11
CA TYR A 106 -7.91 5.12 21.16
C TYR A 106 -9.02 5.68 22.03
N GLY A 107 -8.70 6.45 23.08
CA GLY A 107 -9.66 7.21 23.87
C GLY A 107 -10.25 8.38 23.08
N ALA A 108 -9.46 9.05 22.25
CA ALA A 108 -9.96 10.05 21.30
C ALA A 108 -10.83 9.39 20.21
N LEU A 109 -10.40 8.25 19.70
CA LEU A 109 -11.16 7.46 18.74
C LEU A 109 -12.45 6.89 19.37
N ALA A 110 -12.40 6.39 20.59
CA ALA A 110 -13.58 6.01 21.38
C ALA A 110 -14.45 7.21 21.69
N GLY A 111 -13.87 8.37 22.01
CA GLY A 111 -14.57 9.64 22.16
C GLY A 111 -15.28 10.07 20.87
N ILE A 112 -14.67 9.85 19.73
CA ILE A 112 -15.28 10.06 18.39
C ILE A 112 -16.48 9.11 18.22
N ILE A 113 -16.39 7.86 18.65
CA ILE A 113 -17.45 6.86 18.52
C ILE A 113 -18.61 7.10 19.51
N PHE A 114 -18.31 7.52 20.73
CA PHE A 114 -19.30 7.64 21.80
C PHE A 114 -19.78 9.08 22.05
N GLY A 115 -19.46 10.03 21.18
CA GLY A 115 -20.04 11.37 21.23
C GLY A 115 -19.40 12.33 22.25
N GLY A 116 -18.10 12.14 22.57
CA GLY A 116 -17.36 13.06 23.44
C GLY A 116 -17.09 14.45 22.80
N PRO A 117 -16.71 15.46 23.59
CA PRO A 117 -16.54 16.85 23.11
C PRO A 117 -15.49 17.06 22.01
N ILE A 118 -14.60 16.09 21.79
CA ILE A 118 -13.62 16.07 20.70
C ILE A 118 -14.30 15.78 19.33
N VAL A 119 -15.46 15.11 19.35
CA VAL A 119 -16.23 14.75 18.14
C VAL A 119 -16.70 15.97 17.38
N SER A 120 -17.15 17.02 18.07
CA SER A 120 -17.65 18.20 17.42
C SER A 120 -16.59 18.92 16.61
N THR A 121 -15.33 18.92 17.06
CA THR A 121 -14.20 19.57 16.39
C THR A 121 -13.70 18.77 15.19
N VAL A 122 -13.66 17.44 15.29
CA VAL A 122 -13.20 16.57 14.20
C VAL A 122 -14.25 16.46 13.09
N LEU A 123 -15.53 16.36 13.46
CA LEU A 123 -16.64 16.35 12.50
C LEU A 123 -16.85 17.71 11.83
N GLN A 124 -16.72 18.83 12.56
CA GLN A 124 -16.84 20.18 12.02
C GLN A 124 -15.73 20.53 11.02
N ASN A 125 -14.55 19.94 11.18
CA ASN A 125 -13.41 20.14 10.26
C ASN A 125 -13.35 19.11 9.11
N GLY A 126 -14.41 18.33 8.87
CA GLY A 126 -14.48 17.35 7.79
C GLY A 126 -13.57 16.12 7.99
N GLY A 127 -12.99 15.96 9.18
CA GLY A 127 -12.13 14.85 9.54
C GLY A 127 -12.95 13.71 10.13
N GLY A 128 -13.46 12.80 9.27
CA GLY A 128 -14.15 11.59 9.72
C GLY A 128 -13.21 10.60 10.42
N ILE A 129 -13.78 9.46 10.84
CA ILE A 129 -13.05 8.37 11.50
C ILE A 129 -11.81 7.92 10.71
N LEU A 130 -11.89 7.90 9.37
CA LEU A 130 -10.77 7.57 8.50
C LEU A 130 -9.56 8.49 8.69
N ALA A 131 -9.79 9.79 8.93
CA ALA A 131 -8.72 10.74 9.26
C ALA A 131 -8.11 10.47 10.64
N GLY A 132 -8.94 10.07 11.60
CA GLY A 132 -8.49 9.67 12.94
C GLY A 132 -7.65 8.39 12.93
N LEU A 133 -8.06 7.41 12.15
CA LEU A 133 -7.31 6.14 11.97
C LEU A 133 -5.97 6.37 11.28
N ALA A 134 -5.92 7.25 10.27
CA ALA A 134 -4.66 7.62 9.61
C ALA A 134 -3.67 8.37 10.50
N GLY A 135 -4.12 8.90 11.65
CA GLY A 135 -3.27 9.57 12.65
C GLY A 135 -2.71 8.65 13.73
N LEU A 136 -3.09 7.37 13.74
CA LEU A 136 -2.55 6.40 14.69
C LEU A 136 -1.11 6.07 14.33
N LYS A 137 -0.20 6.30 15.27
CA LYS A 137 1.23 5.97 15.11
C LYS A 137 1.61 4.86 16.06
N PHE A 138 2.32 3.90 15.55
CA PHE A 138 2.94 2.87 16.38
C PHE A 138 4.32 3.31 16.85
N SER A 139 4.79 2.72 17.95
CA SER A 139 6.15 2.94 18.43
C SER A 139 7.16 2.29 17.45
N ARG A 140 8.40 2.79 17.45
CA ARG A 140 9.46 2.17 16.62
C ARG A 140 9.65 0.68 16.93
N GLY A 141 9.52 0.29 18.21
CA GLY A 141 9.61 -1.11 18.62
C GLY A 141 8.49 -1.95 18.02
N ALA A 142 7.24 -1.46 18.07
CA ALA A 142 6.08 -2.12 17.48
C ALA A 142 6.22 -2.27 15.94
N GLU A 143 6.78 -1.25 15.28
CA GLU A 143 7.05 -1.31 13.84
C GLU A 143 8.11 -2.37 13.48
N VAL A 144 9.21 -2.42 14.24
CA VAL A 144 10.27 -3.44 14.04
C VAL A 144 9.72 -4.84 14.32
N GLU A 145 8.89 -5.00 15.34
CA GLU A 145 8.25 -6.28 15.64
C GLU A 145 7.28 -6.69 14.53
N ALA A 146 6.47 -5.75 14.02
CA ALA A 146 5.55 -6.01 12.91
C ALA A 146 6.30 -6.37 11.62
N ASP A 147 7.44 -5.73 11.33
CA ASP A 147 8.29 -6.10 10.21
C ASP A 147 8.84 -7.52 10.35
N ASN A 148 9.38 -7.85 11.54
CA ASN A 148 9.96 -9.16 11.79
C ASN A 148 8.92 -10.28 11.69
N LEU A 149 7.74 -10.08 12.26
CA LEU A 149 6.64 -11.03 12.18
C LEU A 149 6.09 -11.11 10.75
N GLY A 150 5.91 -9.98 10.08
CA GLY A 150 5.42 -9.91 8.71
C GLY A 150 6.31 -10.68 7.73
N VAL A 151 7.63 -10.54 7.83
CA VAL A 151 8.61 -11.30 7.05
C VAL A 151 8.48 -12.80 7.33
N GLN A 152 8.32 -13.22 8.59
CA GLN A 152 8.12 -14.62 8.96
C GLN A 152 6.81 -15.16 8.38
N TYR A 153 5.73 -14.39 8.42
CA TYR A 153 4.43 -14.78 7.89
C TYR A 153 4.45 -14.92 6.36
N LEU A 154 5.15 -14.02 5.66
CA LEU A 154 5.38 -14.15 4.21
C LEU A 154 6.12 -15.45 3.89
N TYR A 155 7.24 -15.69 4.57
CA TYR A 155 8.01 -16.92 4.38
C TYR A 155 7.14 -18.15 4.64
N ALA A 156 6.40 -18.19 5.76
CA ALA A 156 5.56 -19.31 6.12
C ALA A 156 4.41 -19.56 5.13
N SER A 157 3.83 -18.48 4.57
CA SER A 157 2.74 -18.54 3.59
C SER A 157 3.21 -18.80 2.14
N GLY A 158 4.52 -18.93 1.93
CA GLY A 158 5.10 -19.26 0.62
C GLY A 158 5.41 -18.06 -0.28
N TYR A 159 5.19 -16.85 0.18
CA TYR A 159 5.57 -15.63 -0.56
C TYR A 159 7.04 -15.30 -0.39
N ASP A 160 7.58 -14.53 -1.35
CA ASP A 160 8.93 -13.97 -1.23
C ASP A 160 9.00 -13.04 0.00
N PRO A 161 9.79 -13.38 1.03
CA PRO A 161 9.87 -12.59 2.25
C PRO A 161 10.54 -11.22 2.06
N THR A 162 11.25 -10.98 0.95
CA THR A 162 11.86 -9.69 0.63
C THR A 162 10.84 -8.69 0.11
N ALA A 163 9.70 -9.15 -0.41
CA ALA A 163 8.71 -8.34 -1.10
C ALA A 163 8.12 -7.21 -0.24
N MET A 164 7.99 -7.44 1.08
CA MET A 164 7.54 -6.39 2.01
C MET A 164 8.52 -5.21 2.04
N SER A 165 9.82 -5.49 2.20
CA SER A 165 10.86 -4.45 2.21
C SER A 165 10.94 -3.73 0.87
N THR A 166 10.87 -4.46 -0.23
CA THR A 166 10.87 -3.92 -1.60
C THR A 166 9.69 -2.96 -1.81
N MET A 167 8.48 -3.37 -1.40
CA MET A 167 7.29 -2.53 -1.51
C MET A 167 7.42 -1.24 -0.69
N PHE A 168 7.82 -1.33 0.56
CA PHE A 168 7.99 -0.14 1.40
C PHE A 168 9.08 0.79 0.87
N GLU A 169 10.20 0.27 0.35
CA GLU A 169 11.26 1.09 -0.27
C GLU A 169 10.75 1.81 -1.51
N LYS A 170 10.06 1.10 -2.39
CA LYS A 170 9.41 1.67 -3.57
C LYS A 170 8.46 2.81 -3.20
N LEU A 171 7.57 2.57 -2.24
CA LEU A 171 6.63 3.59 -1.77
C LEU A 171 7.34 4.78 -1.12
N ALA A 172 8.41 4.56 -0.34
CA ALA A 172 9.17 5.64 0.28
C ALA A 172 9.89 6.51 -0.75
N SER A 173 10.49 5.91 -1.77
CA SER A 173 11.11 6.62 -2.89
C SER A 173 10.10 7.53 -3.61
N ARG A 174 8.91 7.03 -3.88
CA ARG A 174 7.84 7.79 -4.54
C ARG A 174 7.27 8.91 -3.67
N ASN A 175 7.08 8.66 -2.37
CA ASN A 175 6.60 9.68 -1.44
C ASN A 175 7.54 10.89 -1.37
N LYS A 176 8.86 10.68 -1.53
CA LYS A 176 9.84 11.78 -1.62
C LYS A 176 9.68 12.60 -2.90
N LYS A 177 9.37 11.97 -4.03
CA LYS A 177 9.23 12.63 -5.34
C LYS A 177 7.87 13.33 -5.48
N LYS A 178 6.78 12.68 -5.07
CA LYS A 178 5.40 13.19 -5.17
C LYS A 178 4.64 12.91 -3.86
N PRO A 179 4.70 13.78 -2.85
CA PRO A 179 3.88 13.62 -1.64
C PRO A 179 2.39 13.66 -2.00
N GLY A 180 1.61 12.74 -1.49
CA GLY A 180 0.18 12.68 -1.78
C GLY A 180 -0.50 11.42 -1.27
N SER A 181 -0.97 10.56 -2.17
CA SER A 181 -1.75 9.36 -1.83
C SER A 181 -1.01 8.34 -0.94
N ILE A 182 0.33 8.37 -0.90
CA ILE A 182 1.19 7.47 -0.12
C ILE A 182 1.47 8.03 1.29
N GLN A 183 1.29 9.34 1.48
CA GLN A 183 1.67 10.02 2.73
C GLN A 183 0.98 9.45 3.97
N LYS A 184 -0.26 8.97 3.83
CA LYS A 184 -1.03 8.43 4.96
C LYS A 184 -0.42 7.14 5.50
N LEU A 185 0.00 6.23 4.64
CA LEU A 185 0.69 4.99 5.05
C LEU A 185 1.94 5.30 5.88
N PHE A 186 2.79 6.24 5.44
CA PHE A 186 4.00 6.60 6.18
C PHE A 186 3.76 7.50 7.39
N SER A 187 2.58 8.11 7.50
CA SER A 187 2.20 8.84 8.72
C SER A 187 1.92 7.91 9.88
N SER A 188 1.32 6.74 9.62
CA SER A 188 1.06 5.69 10.61
C SER A 188 2.27 4.76 10.80
N HIS A 189 3.01 4.45 9.71
CA HIS A 189 4.14 3.51 9.68
C HIS A 189 5.42 4.19 9.18
N PRO A 190 6.11 4.98 10.04
CA PRO A 190 7.33 5.67 9.63
C PRO A 190 8.42 4.69 9.21
N GLN A 191 8.91 4.84 7.99
CA GLN A 191 10.00 4.02 7.46
C GLN A 191 11.36 4.56 7.92
N SER A 192 12.29 3.64 8.19
CA SER A 192 13.69 3.95 8.40
C SER A 192 14.58 2.94 7.66
N THR A 193 15.77 3.36 7.28
CA THR A 193 16.77 2.45 6.68
C THR A 193 17.07 1.27 7.58
N ASP A 194 17.15 1.51 8.88
CA ASP A 194 17.43 0.47 9.88
C ASP A 194 16.38 -0.65 9.85
N ARG A 195 15.08 -0.32 9.73
CA ARG A 195 14.01 -1.31 9.66
C ARG A 195 14.16 -2.23 8.46
N ARG A 196 14.46 -1.65 7.29
CA ARG A 196 14.72 -2.42 6.07
C ARG A 196 15.90 -3.37 6.27
N ASP A 197 17.01 -2.86 6.78
CA ASP A 197 18.23 -3.64 6.93
C ASP A 197 18.04 -4.79 7.94
N TYR A 198 17.29 -4.56 9.02
CA TYR A 198 16.89 -5.61 9.95
C TYR A 198 16.01 -6.68 9.31
N SER A 199 15.02 -6.29 8.51
CA SER A 199 14.14 -7.23 7.82
C SER A 199 14.92 -8.09 6.82
N LEU A 200 15.82 -7.51 6.03
CA LEU A 200 16.65 -8.24 5.08
C LEU A 200 17.66 -9.17 5.79
N ALA A 201 18.23 -8.73 6.91
CA ALA A 201 19.10 -9.59 7.72
C ALA A 201 18.35 -10.77 8.34
N LEU A 202 17.06 -10.62 8.64
CA LEU A 202 16.22 -11.73 9.09
C LEU A 202 15.93 -12.69 7.94
N VAL A 203 15.59 -12.20 6.75
CA VAL A 203 15.35 -13.01 5.55
C VAL A 203 16.57 -13.90 5.25
N ALA A 204 17.78 -13.34 5.38
CA ALA A 204 19.02 -14.08 5.13
C ALA A 204 19.26 -15.28 6.09
N ARG A 205 18.47 -15.41 7.18
CA ARG A 205 18.54 -16.52 8.12
C ARG A 205 17.57 -17.66 7.81
N PHE A 206 16.60 -17.41 6.92
CA PHE A 206 15.67 -18.47 6.54
C PHE A 206 16.33 -19.47 5.63
N PRO A 207 15.96 -20.75 5.74
CA PRO A 207 16.34 -21.73 4.74
C PRO A 207 15.89 -21.28 3.35
N GLU A 208 16.77 -21.42 2.36
CA GLU A 208 16.39 -21.17 0.97
C GLU A 208 15.29 -22.15 0.55
N ARG A 209 14.32 -21.64 -0.19
CA ARG A 209 13.29 -22.44 -0.85
C ARG A 209 13.56 -22.46 -2.34
N GLU A 210 13.22 -23.57 -2.98
CA GLU A 210 13.35 -23.71 -4.44
C GLU A 210 12.46 -22.73 -5.19
N GLU A 211 11.28 -22.41 -4.61
CA GLU A 211 10.31 -21.51 -5.22
C GLU A 211 9.60 -20.63 -4.18
N TYR A 212 9.35 -19.38 -4.55
CA TYR A 212 8.47 -18.45 -3.86
C TYR A 212 7.39 -17.94 -4.79
N VAL A 213 6.21 -17.69 -4.25
CA VAL A 213 5.19 -16.94 -4.95
C VAL A 213 5.60 -15.47 -4.99
N ILE A 214 5.94 -14.98 -6.17
CA ILE A 214 6.24 -13.57 -6.42
C ILE A 214 5.01 -12.92 -7.03
N SER A 215 4.53 -13.47 -8.14
CA SER A 215 3.35 -12.96 -8.85
C SER A 215 2.61 -14.09 -9.55
N THR A 216 1.30 -13.96 -9.58
CA THR A 216 0.43 -14.86 -10.33
C THR A 216 -0.17 -14.15 -11.54
N SER A 217 -0.50 -14.92 -12.58
CA SER A 217 -1.28 -14.37 -13.72
C SER A 217 -2.64 -13.86 -13.27
N GLU A 218 -3.15 -14.40 -12.18
CA GLU A 218 -4.40 -13.96 -11.57
C GLU A 218 -4.28 -12.56 -10.97
N PHE A 219 -3.16 -12.24 -10.31
CA PHE A 219 -2.90 -10.89 -9.78
C PHE A 219 -3.03 -9.83 -10.87
N GLN A 220 -2.38 -10.03 -12.01
CA GLN A 220 -2.44 -9.07 -13.11
C GLN A 220 -3.84 -8.94 -13.70
N ARG A 221 -4.57 -10.07 -13.80
CA ARG A 221 -5.96 -10.08 -14.27
C ARG A 221 -6.88 -9.32 -13.31
N VAL A 222 -6.76 -9.55 -12.00
CA VAL A 222 -7.58 -8.87 -10.98
C VAL A 222 -7.23 -7.38 -10.91
N LYS A 223 -5.96 -7.04 -10.97
CA LYS A 223 -5.50 -5.64 -11.02
C LYS A 223 -6.08 -4.90 -12.24
N GLY A 224 -6.01 -5.51 -13.42
CA GLY A 224 -6.59 -4.96 -14.65
C GLY A 224 -8.12 -4.86 -14.61
N HIS A 225 -8.80 -5.82 -13.96
CA HIS A 225 -10.24 -5.79 -13.73
C HIS A 225 -10.62 -4.65 -12.78
N LEU A 226 -9.91 -4.51 -11.67
CA LEU A 226 -10.13 -3.45 -10.68
C LEU A 226 -10.03 -2.05 -11.30
N LEU A 227 -9.04 -1.83 -12.19
CA LEU A 227 -8.90 -0.59 -12.94
C LEU A 227 -10.15 -0.28 -13.77
N LYS A 228 -10.70 -1.28 -14.46
CA LYS A 228 -11.87 -1.13 -15.32
C LYS A 228 -13.13 -0.77 -14.54
N ILE A 229 -13.41 -1.49 -13.44
CA ILE A 229 -14.66 -1.32 -12.67
C ILE A 229 -14.68 -0.04 -11.83
N THR A 230 -13.52 0.48 -11.44
CA THR A 230 -13.45 1.67 -10.58
C THR A 230 -13.18 2.96 -11.34
N ASN A 231 -13.10 2.92 -12.68
CA ASN A 231 -12.69 4.06 -13.49
C ASN A 231 -11.45 4.77 -12.92
N ALA A 232 -10.54 4.00 -12.30
CA ALA A 232 -9.33 4.55 -11.72
C ALA A 232 -8.56 5.30 -12.80
N LYS A 233 -8.15 6.52 -12.51
CA LYS A 233 -7.41 7.34 -13.47
C LYS A 233 -6.17 6.57 -13.89
N ALA A 234 -5.99 6.39 -15.20
CA ALA A 234 -4.81 5.73 -15.77
C ALA A 234 -3.48 6.30 -15.24
N GLY A 235 -3.49 7.53 -14.72
CA GLY A 235 -2.36 8.18 -14.06
C GLY A 235 -1.86 7.50 -12.79
N ILE A 236 -2.70 6.72 -12.06
CA ILE A 236 -2.21 5.98 -10.90
C ILE A 236 -1.29 4.85 -11.38
N VAL A 237 -1.66 4.16 -12.46
CA VAL A 237 -0.83 3.08 -13.03
C VAL A 237 0.35 3.64 -13.80
N ALA A 238 0.16 4.71 -14.59
CA ALA A 238 1.24 5.36 -15.33
C ALA A 238 2.32 5.94 -14.41
N ASP A 239 1.95 6.52 -13.26
CA ASP A 239 2.92 6.97 -12.24
C ASP A 239 3.72 5.78 -11.63
N PHE A 240 3.21 4.55 -11.78
CA PHE A 240 3.88 3.33 -11.31
C PHE A 240 4.72 2.66 -12.41
N ASP A 241 4.37 2.81 -13.68
CA ASP A 241 5.04 2.15 -14.82
C ASP A 241 6.15 3.01 -15.46
N GLU A 242 6.25 4.33 -15.17
CA GLU A 242 7.20 5.23 -15.84
C GLU A 242 8.69 5.01 -15.49
N GLU A 243 9.02 4.26 -14.44
CA GLU A 243 10.43 4.05 -14.05
C GLU A 243 11.11 2.84 -14.71
N ASP A 244 10.38 1.93 -15.37
CA ASP A 244 10.98 0.70 -15.95
C ASP A 244 10.72 0.51 -17.45
N SER A 245 10.07 1.42 -18.10
CA SER A 245 9.93 1.37 -19.55
C SER A 245 10.93 2.30 -20.22
N GLY A 246 12.09 1.77 -20.58
CA GLY A 246 12.89 2.28 -21.70
C GLY A 246 12.07 2.21 -22.99
N LYS A 247 10.92 2.91 -23.04
CA LYS A 247 10.13 3.04 -24.26
C LYS A 247 10.97 3.79 -25.28
N PRO A 248 11.27 3.20 -26.44
CA PRO A 248 11.83 3.96 -27.52
C PRO A 248 10.84 5.08 -27.86
N THR A 249 11.19 6.30 -27.51
CA THR A 249 10.49 7.48 -27.99
C THR A 249 10.66 7.51 -29.49
N LEU A 250 9.60 7.29 -30.24
CA LEU A 250 9.56 7.57 -31.68
C LEU A 250 9.78 9.07 -31.83
N LYS A 251 11.04 9.47 -32.09
CA LYS A 251 11.36 10.81 -32.57
C LYS A 251 10.70 10.95 -33.91
N LYS A 252 9.77 11.88 -34.04
CA LYS A 252 9.20 12.28 -35.31
C LYS A 252 10.36 12.72 -36.22
N ARG A 253 10.60 11.97 -37.30
CA ARG A 253 11.63 12.31 -38.27
C ARG A 253 11.27 13.69 -38.85
N GLN A 254 12.10 14.70 -38.63
CA GLN A 254 12.00 15.95 -39.38
C GLN A 254 12.26 15.64 -40.85
N PRO A 255 11.45 16.14 -41.79
CA PRO A 255 11.77 16.01 -43.20
C PRO A 255 13.09 16.71 -43.45
N ASP A 256 13.98 16.00 -44.13
CA ASP A 256 15.27 16.51 -44.55
C ASP A 256 15.05 17.80 -45.33
N ALA A 257 15.76 18.85 -44.98
CA ALA A 257 15.81 20.09 -45.77
C ALA A 257 16.35 19.74 -47.15
N VAL A 258 15.58 20.02 -48.17
CA VAL A 258 16.00 19.89 -49.56
C VAL A 258 17.07 20.92 -49.80
N ASP A 259 18.32 20.49 -49.97
CA ASP A 259 19.41 21.34 -50.44
C ASP A 259 19.04 21.93 -51.80
N GLY A 260 18.80 23.24 -51.81
CA GLY A 260 18.58 23.99 -53.01
C GLY A 260 19.89 24.09 -53.78
N ASP A 261 19.88 23.47 -54.95
CA ASP A 261 20.91 23.56 -55.96
C ASP A 261 21.14 25.03 -56.33
N SER A 262 22.32 25.54 -56.00
CA SER A 262 22.79 26.82 -56.49
C SER A 262 23.68 26.58 -57.75
N SER A 263 23.07 26.57 -58.93
CA SER A 263 23.77 26.62 -60.20
C SER A 263 24.50 27.94 -60.35
N ASN A 264 25.76 27.80 -60.40
CA ASN A 264 26.76 28.79 -60.78
C ASN A 264 26.60 29.13 -62.27
N THR A 265 26.45 30.41 -62.65
CA THR A 265 26.69 30.89 -63.99
C THR A 265 27.72 31.99 -63.99
N ASP A 266 28.86 31.64 -64.48
CA ASP A 266 29.91 32.55 -64.93
C ASP A 266 29.36 33.59 -65.90
N GLY A 267 29.90 34.79 -65.86
CA GLY A 267 29.69 35.85 -66.80
C GLY A 267 30.75 36.94 -66.73
N SER A 268 31.79 36.75 -67.46
CA SER A 268 32.93 37.62 -67.70
C SER A 268 32.56 39.00 -68.25
N SER A 269 33.44 39.89 -68.01
CA SER A 269 33.89 40.97 -68.91
C SER A 269 33.93 42.40 -68.40
N SER A 270 35.07 42.88 -68.41
CA SER A 270 35.69 44.18 -68.59
C SER A 270 36.23 44.88 -67.43
#